data_f7f194ed6f90cb17a41ab4d44ec1a45c
#
_entry.id   f7f194ed6f90cb17a41ab4d44ec1a45c
#
_cell.length_a   1.000
_cell.length_b   1.000
_cell.length_c   1.000
_cell.angle_alpha   90.00
_cell.angle_beta   90.00
_cell.angle_gamma   90.00
#
_symmetry.space_group_name_H-M   'P 1'
#
loop_
_entity.id
_entity.type
_entity.pdbx_description
1 polymer ?
#
loop_
_entity_poly.entity_id
_entity_poly.type
_entity_poly.pdbx_seq_one_letter_code
_entity_poly.pdbx_strand_id
1 'polypeptide(L)'
;MFLTQSILQTVGASSIATILLNVKYDDLLHIHEPGTLSEEERRMYERMGLRPEPFPEDRVHYLLPWGKHTQVTGRPNVFIPEGEPIPPYKVYAYDLRSTVDKLDLLFSHVPDPWDTLGSLIGEIANGIQNDEPKWRDILTWDDLLSQEPLVKQGIPQKVGNVAASSVGRFLRILRRVVKTRQSGIFVPHLSTRMTTIGRELSRIRGGHVYVVDIARLADEEQTLVFGDILRTIYGLYSGELLLEDEEVELPEKVIIFVDELNKYAPARGE
;
A
#
# COMPACT_ATOMS: atom_id res chain seq x y z
N MET A 1 0.06 -16.07 12.83
CA MET A 1 0.25 -15.48 14.17
C MET A 1 1.31 -16.21 15.00
N PHE A 2 1.25 -17.51 15.25
CA PHE A 2 2.28 -18.28 15.99
C PHE A 2 3.71 -18.05 15.50
N LEU A 3 3.95 -18.07 14.20
CA LEU A 3 5.30 -17.88 13.65
C LEU A 3 5.85 -16.48 13.95
N THR A 4 5.03 -15.45 13.83
CA THR A 4 5.42 -14.06 14.13
C THR A 4 5.76 -13.90 15.62
N GLN A 5 4.93 -14.48 16.53
CA GLN A 5 5.22 -14.47 17.96
C GLN A 5 6.47 -15.29 18.29
N SER A 6 6.66 -16.45 17.63
CA SER A 6 7.89 -17.24 17.79
C SER A 6 9.12 -16.43 17.43
N ILE A 7 9.10 -15.73 16.32
CA ILE A 7 10.20 -14.89 15.87
C ILE A 7 10.47 -13.78 16.89
N LEU A 8 9.45 -13.05 17.32
CA LEU A 8 9.59 -11.94 18.26
C LEU A 8 10.02 -12.37 19.67
N GLN A 9 9.64 -13.58 20.12
CA GLN A 9 10.00 -14.10 21.44
C GLN A 9 11.34 -14.84 21.48
N THR A 10 11.79 -15.43 20.36
CA THR A 10 12.96 -16.32 20.34
C THR A 10 14.20 -15.74 19.66
N VAL A 11 14.03 -14.88 18.67
CA VAL A 11 15.15 -14.33 17.87
C VAL A 11 15.27 -12.84 18.15
N GLY A 12 15.96 -12.46 19.21
CA GLY A 12 16.27 -11.08 19.60
C GLY A 12 15.40 -10.02 18.89
N ALA A 13 14.33 -9.61 19.52
CA ALA A 13 13.23 -8.86 18.94
C ALA A 13 13.62 -7.57 18.13
N SER A 14 14.86 -7.11 18.28
CA SER A 14 15.34 -5.87 17.66
C SER A 14 15.86 -6.01 16.24
N SER A 15 16.10 -7.23 15.74
CA SER A 15 16.72 -7.41 14.41
C SER A 15 15.71 -7.68 13.28
N ILE A 16 14.47 -8.00 13.60
CA ILE A 16 13.45 -8.40 12.62
C ILE A 16 12.22 -7.50 12.71
N ALA A 17 11.79 -6.94 11.59
CA ALA A 17 10.48 -6.32 11.47
C ALA A 17 9.50 -7.26 10.75
N THR A 18 8.21 -7.14 11.07
CA THR A 18 7.18 -7.97 10.45
C THR A 18 6.11 -7.09 9.80
N ILE A 19 5.73 -7.41 8.57
CA ILE A 19 4.61 -6.77 7.86
C ILE A 19 3.53 -7.83 7.65
N LEU A 20 2.32 -7.55 8.11
CA LEU A 20 1.15 -8.41 7.97
C LEU A 20 0.14 -7.71 7.05
N LEU A 21 -0.25 -8.35 5.95
CA LEU A 21 -1.34 -7.85 5.13
C LEU A 21 -2.66 -8.43 5.62
N ASN A 22 -3.55 -7.55 6.09
CA ASN A 22 -4.92 -7.94 6.41
C ASN A 22 -5.76 -7.92 5.13
N VAL A 23 -6.07 -9.09 4.61
CA VAL A 23 -6.78 -9.28 3.34
C VAL A 23 -8.24 -9.68 3.52
N LYS A 24 -8.64 -10.08 4.74
CA LYS A 24 -9.99 -10.57 5.07
C LYS A 24 -10.48 -9.97 6.38
N TYR A 25 -11.66 -9.40 6.34
CA TYR A 25 -12.34 -8.85 7.51
C TYR A 25 -11.40 -8.01 8.41
N ASP A 26 -11.48 -8.19 9.71
CA ASP A 26 -10.71 -7.53 10.75
C ASP A 26 -9.75 -8.45 11.51
N ASP A 27 -9.50 -9.64 10.98
CA ASP A 27 -8.77 -10.73 11.63
C ASP A 27 -7.42 -10.33 12.24
N LEU A 28 -6.69 -9.39 11.61
CA LEU A 28 -5.39 -8.93 12.09
C LEU A 28 -5.44 -7.56 12.80
N LEU A 29 -6.62 -6.95 12.93
CA LEU A 29 -6.73 -5.60 13.50
C LEU A 29 -6.77 -5.60 15.04
N HIS A 30 -6.79 -6.78 15.69
CA HIS A 30 -6.87 -6.95 17.14
C HIS A 30 -5.70 -7.73 17.73
N ILE A 31 -4.54 -7.80 17.03
CA ILE A 31 -3.39 -8.60 17.50
C ILE A 31 -2.74 -8.05 18.77
N HIS A 32 -3.00 -6.82 19.15
CA HIS A 32 -2.55 -6.18 20.41
C HIS A 32 -3.50 -6.48 21.58
N GLU A 33 -4.65 -7.09 21.33
CA GLU A 33 -5.62 -7.44 22.35
C GLU A 33 -5.45 -8.89 22.82
N PRO A 34 -5.71 -9.18 24.11
CA PRO A 34 -5.66 -10.55 24.62
C PRO A 34 -6.82 -11.37 24.02
N GLY A 35 -6.50 -12.41 23.28
CA GLY A 35 -7.48 -13.34 22.72
C GLY A 35 -7.90 -14.43 23.74
N THR A 36 -9.09 -15.01 23.53
CA THR A 36 -9.52 -16.20 24.24
C THR A 36 -8.99 -17.44 23.53
N LEU A 37 -8.09 -18.16 24.16
CA LEU A 37 -7.52 -19.39 23.60
C LEU A 37 -8.28 -20.62 24.06
N SER A 38 -8.52 -21.54 23.13
CA SER A 38 -8.95 -22.90 23.44
C SER A 38 -7.85 -23.68 24.17
N GLU A 39 -8.20 -24.78 24.83
CA GLU A 39 -7.20 -25.65 25.48
C GLU A 39 -6.20 -26.23 24.47
N GLU A 40 -6.63 -26.53 23.27
CA GLU A 40 -5.77 -27.06 22.21
C GLU A 40 -4.73 -26.01 21.76
N GLU A 41 -5.12 -24.76 21.58
CA GLU A 41 -4.21 -23.66 21.27
C GLU A 41 -3.23 -23.41 22.40
N ARG A 42 -3.66 -23.44 23.68
CA ARG A 42 -2.75 -23.31 24.81
C ARG A 42 -1.69 -24.41 24.83
N ARG A 43 -2.09 -25.66 24.59
CA ARG A 43 -1.15 -26.80 24.50
C ARG A 43 -0.19 -26.61 23.29
N MET A 44 -0.63 -26.00 22.20
CA MET A 44 0.24 -25.72 21.07
C MET A 44 1.28 -24.66 21.45
N TYR A 45 0.89 -23.57 22.12
CA TYR A 45 1.82 -22.57 22.64
C TYR A 45 2.86 -23.19 23.59
N GLU A 46 2.42 -24.00 24.55
CA GLU A 46 3.31 -24.71 25.48
C GLU A 46 4.33 -25.61 24.77
N ARG A 47 3.88 -26.41 23.77
CA ARG A 47 4.77 -27.27 22.98
C ARG A 47 5.82 -26.46 22.19
N MET A 48 5.49 -25.26 21.76
CA MET A 48 6.40 -24.40 21.04
C MET A 48 7.27 -23.52 21.94
N GLY A 49 7.08 -23.63 23.28
CA GLY A 49 7.79 -22.79 24.24
C GLY A 49 7.45 -21.31 24.14
N LEU A 50 6.27 -20.98 23.56
CA LEU A 50 5.80 -19.63 23.37
C LEU A 50 4.82 -19.23 24.48
N ARG A 51 4.75 -17.91 24.74
CA ARG A 51 3.73 -17.33 25.60
C ARG A 51 2.56 -16.84 24.77
N PRO A 52 1.31 -17.16 25.15
CA PRO A 52 0.12 -16.66 24.46
C PRO A 52 -0.20 -15.23 24.93
N GLU A 53 0.71 -14.31 24.68
CA GLU A 53 0.58 -12.91 25.02
C GLU A 53 0.20 -12.09 23.78
N PRO A 54 -0.62 -11.04 23.89
CA PRO A 54 -0.85 -10.13 22.79
C PRO A 54 0.46 -9.43 22.39
N PHE A 55 0.49 -8.88 21.18
CA PHE A 55 1.62 -8.05 20.80
C PHE A 55 1.59 -6.74 21.59
N PRO A 56 2.74 -6.24 22.07
CA PRO A 56 2.80 -4.94 22.76
C PRO A 56 2.23 -3.82 21.87
N GLU A 57 1.29 -3.06 22.41
CA GLU A 57 0.58 -2.01 21.64
C GLU A 57 1.54 -0.97 21.06
N ASP A 58 2.60 -0.62 21.78
CA ASP A 58 3.63 0.33 21.36
C ASP A 58 4.50 -0.19 20.20
N ARG A 59 4.41 -1.49 19.88
CA ARG A 59 5.15 -2.14 18.80
C ARG A 59 4.28 -2.56 17.62
N VAL A 60 2.96 -2.35 17.68
CA VAL A 60 2.05 -2.64 16.57
C VAL A 60 1.64 -1.34 15.89
N HIS A 61 1.86 -1.27 14.59
CA HIS A 61 1.51 -0.14 13.74
C HIS A 61 0.40 -0.53 12.78
N TYR A 62 -0.80 0.00 12.97
CA TYR A 62 -1.92 -0.24 12.06
C TYR A 62 -1.95 0.84 11.00
N LEU A 63 -1.88 0.43 9.74
CA LEU A 63 -2.01 1.27 8.55
C LEU A 63 -3.33 0.94 7.88
N LEU A 64 -4.31 1.83 8.05
CA LEU A 64 -5.69 1.61 7.61
C LEU A 64 -6.01 2.51 6.41
N PRO A 65 -6.77 2.02 5.40
CA PRO A 65 -7.01 2.79 4.19
C PRO A 65 -7.99 3.95 4.41
N TRP A 66 -7.70 5.08 3.80
CA TRP A 66 -8.66 6.16 3.64
C TRP A 66 -9.84 5.69 2.77
N GLY A 67 -11.02 6.21 3.04
CA GLY A 67 -12.21 5.89 2.26
C GLY A 67 -13.17 7.07 2.17
N LYS A 68 -14.15 6.97 1.26
CA LYS A 68 -15.18 8.01 1.09
C LYS A 68 -15.93 8.31 2.41
N HIS A 69 -16.15 7.28 3.22
CA HIS A 69 -16.80 7.45 4.53
C HIS A 69 -15.89 8.16 5.53
N THR A 70 -14.58 8.07 5.40
CA THR A 70 -13.62 8.72 6.31
C THR A 70 -13.78 10.24 6.31
N GLN A 71 -14.13 10.84 5.17
CA GLN A 71 -14.40 12.27 5.07
C GLN A 71 -15.58 12.71 5.95
N VAL A 72 -16.59 11.85 6.09
CA VAL A 72 -17.83 12.16 6.81
C VAL A 72 -17.76 11.71 8.27
N THR A 73 -17.29 10.49 8.52
CA THR A 73 -17.32 9.85 9.84
C THR A 73 -16.00 9.94 10.60
N GLY A 74 -14.89 10.27 9.91
CA GLY A 74 -13.53 10.19 10.45
C GLY A 74 -13.00 8.77 10.60
N ARG A 75 -13.78 7.72 10.30
CA ARG A 75 -13.38 6.30 10.40
C ARG A 75 -12.68 5.84 9.13
N PRO A 76 -11.63 5.01 9.23
CA PRO A 76 -10.98 4.39 8.07
C PRO A 76 -11.92 3.41 7.37
N ASN A 77 -11.55 3.01 6.15
CA ASN A 77 -12.34 2.07 5.33
C ASN A 77 -12.01 0.61 5.69
N VAL A 78 -12.47 0.16 6.84
CA VAL A 78 -12.22 -1.18 7.41
C VAL A 78 -13.52 -1.95 7.65
N PHE A 79 -13.40 -3.26 7.92
CA PHE A 79 -14.56 -4.11 8.26
C PHE A 79 -15.02 -4.00 9.71
N ILE A 80 -14.29 -3.30 10.58
CA ILE A 80 -14.71 -3.11 11.99
C ILE A 80 -16.10 -2.43 12.01
N PRO A 81 -17.11 -3.04 12.67
CA PRO A 81 -18.46 -2.52 12.73
C PRO A 81 -18.54 -1.11 13.31
N GLU A 82 -19.58 -0.37 12.94
CA GLU A 82 -19.83 0.95 13.48
C GLU A 82 -20.18 0.85 14.98
N GLY A 83 -19.48 1.63 15.81
CA GLY A 83 -19.61 1.60 17.27
C GLY A 83 -18.56 0.73 17.98
N GLU A 84 -17.86 -0.15 17.27
CA GLU A 84 -16.73 -0.87 17.84
C GLU A 84 -15.46 -0.02 17.85
N PRO A 85 -14.58 -0.22 18.86
CA PRO A 85 -13.31 0.49 18.93
C PRO A 85 -12.40 0.11 17.75
N ILE A 86 -11.65 1.09 17.28
CA ILE A 86 -10.61 0.89 16.26
C ILE A 86 -9.27 1.01 17.00
N PRO A 87 -8.29 0.11 16.77
CA PRO A 87 -6.97 0.24 17.39
C PRO A 87 -6.31 1.58 17.02
N PRO A 88 -5.31 2.05 17.77
CA PRO A 88 -4.53 3.21 17.37
C PRO A 88 -3.94 3.03 15.97
N TYR A 89 -4.25 3.93 15.03
CA TYR A 89 -3.93 3.74 13.62
C TYR A 89 -3.42 5.01 12.94
N LYS A 90 -2.73 4.81 11.83
CA LYS A 90 -2.48 5.85 10.82
C LYS A 90 -3.29 5.55 9.57
N VAL A 91 -3.82 6.61 8.96
CA VAL A 91 -4.61 6.47 7.73
C VAL A 91 -3.72 6.70 6.52
N TYR A 92 -3.66 5.73 5.62
CA TYR A 92 -2.92 5.89 4.37
C TYR A 92 -3.84 6.18 3.18
N ALA A 93 -3.33 6.95 2.23
CA ALA A 93 -4.00 7.32 0.99
C ALA A 93 -2.95 7.57 -0.12
N TYR A 94 -3.43 7.72 -1.35
CA TYR A 94 -2.59 7.93 -2.53
C TYR A 94 -3.04 9.18 -3.28
N ASP A 95 -2.23 10.22 -3.30
CA ASP A 95 -2.35 11.32 -4.25
C ASP A 95 -1.45 11.05 -5.48
N LEU A 96 -1.61 11.85 -6.52
CA LEU A 96 -0.86 11.64 -7.75
C LEU A 96 0.66 11.72 -7.51
N ARG A 97 1.12 12.71 -6.75
CA ARG A 97 2.57 12.96 -6.55
C ARG A 97 3.26 11.84 -5.78
N SER A 98 2.59 11.25 -4.79
CA SER A 98 3.13 10.12 -4.02
C SER A 98 3.03 8.77 -4.75
N THR A 99 2.36 8.74 -5.93
CA THR A 99 2.05 7.50 -6.64
C THR A 99 2.62 7.46 -8.06
N VAL A 100 3.07 8.58 -8.57
CA VAL A 100 3.45 8.70 -9.99
C VAL A 100 4.54 7.72 -10.42
N ASP A 101 5.49 7.42 -9.53
CA ASP A 101 6.56 6.43 -9.70
C ASP A 101 6.08 4.97 -9.61
N LYS A 102 4.82 4.77 -9.25
CA LYS A 102 4.17 3.47 -9.02
C LYS A 102 2.94 3.27 -9.89
N LEU A 103 2.72 4.14 -10.88
CA LEU A 103 1.55 4.07 -11.77
C LEU A 103 1.45 2.74 -12.51
N ASP A 104 2.56 2.10 -12.84
CA ASP A 104 2.61 0.80 -13.49
C ASP A 104 1.93 -0.31 -12.68
N LEU A 105 1.95 -0.22 -11.34
CA LEU A 105 1.25 -1.18 -10.47
C LEU A 105 -0.26 -1.20 -10.70
N LEU A 106 -0.86 -0.06 -11.05
CA LEU A 106 -2.29 0.04 -11.39
C LEU A 106 -2.64 -0.61 -12.74
N PHE A 107 -1.63 -0.91 -13.55
CA PHE A 107 -1.77 -1.50 -14.87
C PHE A 107 -1.19 -2.91 -14.97
N SER A 108 -0.73 -3.50 -13.86
CA SER A 108 -0.05 -4.80 -13.83
C SER A 108 -0.87 -5.95 -14.43
N HIS A 109 -2.20 -5.89 -14.36
CA HIS A 109 -3.12 -6.87 -14.95
C HIS A 109 -3.56 -6.53 -16.38
N VAL A 110 -3.02 -5.45 -16.98
CA VAL A 110 -3.40 -5.00 -18.32
C VAL A 110 -2.40 -5.54 -19.34
N PRO A 111 -2.82 -6.40 -20.29
CA PRO A 111 -1.90 -6.88 -21.33
C PRO A 111 -1.32 -5.70 -22.13
N ASP A 112 -0.02 -5.60 -22.18
CA ASP A 112 0.72 -4.58 -22.94
C ASP A 112 1.91 -5.20 -23.72
N PRO A 113 1.62 -6.02 -24.74
CA PRO A 113 2.64 -6.80 -25.46
C PRO A 113 3.69 -5.94 -26.18
N TRP A 114 3.40 -4.66 -26.39
CA TRP A 114 4.27 -3.72 -27.08
C TRP A 114 4.88 -2.65 -26.17
N ASP A 115 4.72 -2.81 -24.85
CA ASP A 115 5.18 -1.86 -23.82
C ASP A 115 4.74 -0.40 -24.08
N THR A 116 3.58 -0.25 -24.70
CA THR A 116 3.05 1.08 -25.05
C THR A 116 2.55 1.83 -23.80
N LEU A 117 1.91 1.10 -22.89
CA LEU A 117 1.45 1.68 -21.62
C LEU A 117 2.64 1.95 -20.69
N GLY A 118 3.62 1.04 -20.63
CA GLY A 118 4.86 1.23 -19.89
C GLY A 118 5.62 2.47 -20.35
N SER A 119 5.78 2.66 -21.67
CA SER A 119 6.40 3.85 -22.24
C SER A 119 5.64 5.14 -21.88
N LEU A 120 4.29 5.14 -21.91
CA LEU A 120 3.49 6.29 -21.51
C LEU A 120 3.62 6.60 -20.03
N ILE A 121 3.56 5.56 -19.18
CA ILE A 121 3.71 5.69 -17.73
C ILE A 121 5.08 6.28 -17.40
N GLY A 122 6.14 5.79 -18.05
CA GLY A 122 7.48 6.34 -17.89
C GLY A 122 7.59 7.81 -18.29
N GLU A 123 6.97 8.22 -19.40
CA GLU A 123 6.91 9.62 -19.83
C GLU A 123 6.18 10.51 -18.82
N ILE A 124 5.05 10.04 -18.27
CA ILE A 124 4.28 10.74 -17.25
C ILE A 124 5.10 10.87 -15.96
N ALA A 125 5.67 9.77 -15.48
CA ALA A 125 6.43 9.73 -14.26
C ALA A 125 7.65 10.66 -14.32
N ASN A 126 8.45 10.54 -15.37
CA ASN A 126 9.62 11.40 -15.59
C ASN A 126 9.22 12.87 -15.70
N GLY A 127 8.16 13.19 -16.44
CA GLY A 127 7.73 14.56 -16.64
C GLY A 127 7.26 15.24 -15.36
N ILE A 128 6.49 14.53 -14.52
CA ILE A 128 5.99 15.06 -13.25
C ILE A 128 7.13 15.14 -12.20
N GLN A 129 7.97 14.12 -12.11
CA GLN A 129 9.07 14.08 -11.15
C GLN A 129 10.15 15.14 -11.43
N ASN A 130 10.43 15.39 -12.70
CA ASN A 130 11.44 16.38 -13.13
C ASN A 130 10.84 17.79 -13.34
N ASP A 131 9.58 18.00 -12.98
CA ASP A 131 8.90 19.29 -13.06
C ASP A 131 8.98 19.91 -14.48
N GLU A 132 8.90 19.03 -15.51
CA GLU A 132 8.95 19.48 -16.90
C GLU A 132 7.83 20.46 -17.20
N PRO A 133 8.05 21.54 -18.01
CA PRO A 133 7.08 22.59 -18.22
C PRO A 133 5.70 22.14 -18.68
N LYS A 134 5.63 21.08 -19.51
CA LYS A 134 4.36 20.50 -20.01
C LYS A 134 3.57 19.71 -18.97
N TRP A 135 4.21 19.32 -17.84
CA TRP A 135 3.61 18.52 -16.78
C TRP A 135 3.40 19.30 -15.47
N ARG A 136 3.87 20.54 -15.41
CA ARG A 136 3.89 21.36 -14.18
C ARG A 136 2.52 21.57 -13.56
N ASP A 137 1.48 21.69 -14.40
CA ASP A 137 0.11 21.96 -13.96
C ASP A 137 -0.66 20.66 -13.61
N ILE A 138 -0.03 19.49 -13.78
CA ILE A 138 -0.61 18.20 -13.44
C ILE A 138 -0.29 17.88 -11.96
N LEU A 139 -1.17 18.27 -11.06
CA LEU A 139 -0.98 18.16 -9.62
C LEU A 139 -1.86 17.07 -8.98
N THR A 140 -2.99 16.76 -9.60
CA THR A 140 -3.99 15.84 -9.07
C THR A 140 -4.35 14.76 -10.08
N TRP A 141 -5.04 13.73 -9.61
CA TRP A 141 -5.63 12.70 -10.48
C TRP A 141 -6.59 13.29 -11.52
N ASP A 142 -7.32 14.35 -11.16
CA ASP A 142 -8.25 15.03 -12.07
C ASP A 142 -7.52 15.77 -13.17
N ASP A 143 -6.43 16.43 -12.84
CA ASP A 143 -5.58 17.09 -13.83
C ASP A 143 -5.01 16.08 -14.82
N LEU A 144 -4.46 14.97 -14.35
CA LEU A 144 -3.92 13.90 -15.19
C LEU A 144 -4.99 13.32 -16.14
N LEU A 145 -6.25 13.25 -15.68
CA LEU A 145 -7.35 12.67 -16.44
C LEU A 145 -8.01 13.65 -17.43
N SER A 146 -7.75 14.97 -17.33
CA SER A 146 -8.52 15.98 -18.06
C SER A 146 -7.72 17.09 -18.73
N GLN A 147 -6.43 17.24 -18.40
CA GLN A 147 -5.62 18.37 -18.88
C GLN A 147 -4.53 17.95 -19.86
N GLU A 148 -3.97 18.96 -20.58
CA GLU A 148 -2.77 18.78 -21.38
C GLU A 148 -1.58 18.35 -20.48
N PRO A 149 -0.66 17.51 -20.96
CA PRO A 149 -0.51 17.10 -22.36
C PRO A 149 -1.33 15.87 -22.77
N LEU A 150 -2.06 15.22 -21.86
CA LEU A 150 -2.79 13.98 -22.15
C LEU A 150 -4.13 14.25 -22.84
N VAL A 151 -4.83 15.34 -22.47
CA VAL A 151 -6.17 15.66 -22.95
C VAL A 151 -6.26 17.12 -23.35
N LYS A 152 -6.77 17.39 -24.56
CA LYS A 152 -7.08 18.73 -25.04
C LYS A 152 -8.54 18.78 -25.49
N GLN A 153 -9.33 19.65 -24.89
CA GLN A 153 -10.78 19.80 -25.19
C GLN A 153 -11.54 18.45 -25.10
N GLY A 154 -11.19 17.59 -24.11
CA GLY A 154 -11.79 16.29 -23.94
C GLY A 154 -11.26 15.18 -24.88
N ILE A 155 -10.32 15.49 -25.77
CA ILE A 155 -9.77 14.55 -26.74
C ILE A 155 -8.37 14.10 -26.31
N PRO A 156 -8.11 12.78 -26.21
CA PRO A 156 -6.77 12.27 -25.93
C PRO A 156 -5.76 12.74 -26.97
N GLN A 157 -4.59 13.18 -26.52
CA GLN A 157 -3.51 13.66 -27.35
C GLN A 157 -2.41 12.63 -27.52
N LYS A 158 -1.62 12.74 -28.58
CA LYS A 158 -0.37 12.00 -28.73
C LYS A 158 0.65 12.54 -27.72
N VAL A 159 1.34 11.66 -27.00
CA VAL A 159 2.38 12.01 -26.02
C VAL A 159 3.68 11.32 -26.42
N GLY A 160 4.73 12.08 -26.66
CA GLY A 160 5.98 11.53 -27.19
C GLY A 160 5.74 10.69 -28.45
N ASN A 161 6.11 9.41 -28.38
CA ASN A 161 5.86 8.44 -29.46
C ASN A 161 4.56 7.65 -29.30
N VAL A 162 3.81 7.85 -28.21
CA VAL A 162 2.58 7.11 -27.90
C VAL A 162 1.38 7.72 -28.60
N ALA A 163 0.68 6.92 -29.39
CA ALA A 163 -0.49 7.35 -30.15
C ALA A 163 -1.65 7.76 -29.23
N ALA A 164 -2.48 8.72 -29.69
CA ALA A 164 -3.66 9.20 -28.95
C ALA A 164 -4.66 8.09 -28.55
N SER A 165 -4.77 7.03 -29.37
CA SER A 165 -5.60 5.86 -29.04
C SER A 165 -5.10 5.10 -27.82
N SER A 166 -3.78 4.94 -27.66
CA SER A 166 -3.15 4.31 -26.50
C SER A 166 -3.26 5.20 -25.28
N VAL A 167 -3.10 6.52 -25.41
CA VAL A 167 -3.37 7.48 -24.35
C VAL A 167 -4.85 7.39 -23.92
N GLY A 168 -5.77 7.31 -24.86
CA GLY A 168 -7.20 7.10 -24.55
C GLY A 168 -7.49 5.78 -23.80
N ARG A 169 -6.76 4.71 -24.14
CA ARG A 169 -6.84 3.43 -23.40
C ARG A 169 -6.34 3.59 -21.96
N PHE A 170 -5.18 4.20 -21.77
CA PHE A 170 -4.61 4.51 -20.45
C PHE A 170 -5.60 5.32 -19.60
N LEU A 171 -6.12 6.42 -20.12
CA LEU A 171 -7.06 7.29 -19.40
C LEU A 171 -8.36 6.57 -18.99
N ARG A 172 -8.89 5.67 -19.84
CA ARG A 172 -10.08 4.88 -19.48
C ARG A 172 -9.82 3.93 -18.33
N ILE A 173 -8.68 3.26 -18.33
CA ILE A 173 -8.29 2.33 -17.26
C ILE A 173 -8.06 3.11 -15.98
N LEU A 174 -7.24 4.16 -16.02
CA LEU A 174 -6.93 5.00 -14.86
C LEU A 174 -8.20 5.61 -14.26
N ARG A 175 -9.10 6.15 -15.10
CA ARG A 175 -10.38 6.70 -14.62
C ARG A 175 -11.23 5.65 -13.92
N ARG A 176 -11.28 4.42 -14.42
CA ARG A 176 -11.99 3.32 -13.78
C ARG A 176 -11.44 3.05 -12.38
N VAL A 177 -10.13 2.98 -12.22
CA VAL A 177 -9.49 2.70 -10.93
C VAL A 177 -9.67 3.89 -9.97
N VAL A 178 -9.26 5.09 -10.38
CA VAL A 178 -9.19 6.26 -9.49
C VAL A 178 -10.57 6.85 -9.16
N LYS A 179 -11.53 6.83 -10.11
CA LYS A 179 -12.83 7.53 -9.95
C LYS A 179 -14.02 6.61 -9.74
N THR A 180 -14.02 5.43 -10.34
CA THR A 180 -15.20 4.56 -10.34
C THR A 180 -15.18 3.59 -9.16
N ARG A 181 -14.02 3.20 -8.68
CA ARG A 181 -13.90 2.33 -7.50
C ARG A 181 -14.38 3.06 -6.25
N GLN A 182 -15.04 2.32 -5.36
CA GLN A 182 -15.72 2.91 -4.22
C GLN A 182 -14.84 3.08 -2.98
N SER A 183 -13.63 2.54 -2.97
CA SER A 183 -12.76 2.57 -1.80
C SER A 183 -12.46 3.99 -1.31
N GLY A 184 -12.21 4.91 -2.26
CA GLY A 184 -11.87 6.29 -1.96
C GLY A 184 -10.43 6.52 -1.51
N ILE A 185 -9.56 5.50 -1.67
CA ILE A 185 -8.14 5.57 -1.29
C ILE A 185 -7.36 6.62 -2.09
N PHE A 186 -7.80 6.93 -3.32
CA PHE A 186 -7.21 7.97 -4.15
C PHE A 186 -7.77 9.33 -3.78
N VAL A 187 -6.90 10.24 -3.38
CA VAL A 187 -7.24 11.60 -2.92
C VAL A 187 -6.60 12.65 -3.83
N PRO A 188 -7.17 13.87 -3.93
CA PRO A 188 -6.53 14.94 -4.70
C PRO A 188 -5.17 15.33 -4.11
N HIS A 189 -5.09 15.46 -2.79
CA HIS A 189 -3.87 15.80 -2.04
C HIS A 189 -3.89 15.09 -0.69
N LEU A 190 -2.71 14.71 -0.21
CA LEU A 190 -2.56 14.19 1.15
C LEU A 190 -2.75 15.33 2.16
N SER A 191 -3.58 15.10 3.16
CA SER A 191 -3.74 16.00 4.30
C SER A 191 -2.78 15.62 5.43
N THR A 192 -2.67 16.48 6.46
CA THR A 192 -1.87 16.20 7.66
C THR A 192 -2.32 14.99 8.46
N ARG A 193 -3.55 14.50 8.22
CA ARG A 193 -4.12 13.31 8.87
C ARG A 193 -3.85 12.03 8.07
N MET A 194 -3.22 12.14 6.90
CA MET A 194 -2.94 11.04 6.00
C MET A 194 -1.44 10.81 5.89
N THR A 195 -1.09 9.58 5.62
CA THR A 195 0.27 9.17 5.31
C THR A 195 0.30 8.34 4.03
N THR A 196 1.46 7.89 3.59
CA THR A 196 1.63 6.87 2.54
C THR A 196 2.27 5.62 3.14
N ILE A 197 2.05 4.47 2.50
CA ILE A 197 2.71 3.22 2.92
C ILE A 197 4.23 3.40 2.88
N GLY A 198 4.77 3.95 1.80
CA GLY A 198 6.21 4.18 1.66
C GLY A 198 6.78 5.03 2.80
N ARG A 199 6.10 6.12 3.19
CA ARG A 199 6.53 6.99 4.30
C ARG A 199 6.51 6.28 5.65
N GLU A 200 5.52 5.45 5.92
CA GLU A 200 5.47 4.71 7.20
C GLU A 200 6.53 3.61 7.24
N LEU A 201 6.77 2.94 6.13
CA LEU A 201 7.79 1.90 6.04
C LEU A 201 9.22 2.45 5.93
N SER A 202 9.41 3.71 5.51
CA SER A 202 10.73 4.37 5.63
C SER A 202 11.16 4.64 7.08
N ARG A 203 10.25 4.38 8.04
CA ARG A 203 10.51 4.42 9.49
C ARG A 203 10.48 3.05 10.13
N ILE A 204 10.64 1.99 9.34
CA ILE A 204 10.55 0.61 9.81
C ILE A 204 11.60 0.31 10.89
N ARG A 205 11.19 -0.36 11.96
CA ARG A 205 12.05 -0.68 13.10
C ARG A 205 12.01 -2.17 13.41
N GLY A 206 13.14 -2.71 13.81
CA GLY A 206 13.21 -4.08 14.31
C GLY A 206 12.42 -4.27 15.60
N GLY A 207 11.81 -5.43 15.77
CA GLY A 207 10.92 -5.75 16.87
C GLY A 207 9.50 -5.20 16.75
N HIS A 208 9.16 -4.53 15.64
CA HIS A 208 7.83 -3.98 15.41
C HIS A 208 7.05 -4.77 14.36
N VAL A 209 5.73 -4.69 14.46
CA VAL A 209 4.77 -5.33 13.55
C VAL A 209 3.96 -4.23 12.86
N TYR A 210 3.88 -4.30 11.54
CA TYR A 210 3.14 -3.37 10.72
C TYR A 210 1.96 -4.11 10.09
N VAL A 211 0.75 -3.79 10.50
CA VAL A 211 -0.48 -4.38 9.94
C VAL A 211 -1.03 -3.44 8.90
N VAL A 212 -1.03 -3.85 7.64
CA VAL A 212 -1.56 -3.07 6.52
C VAL A 212 -2.92 -3.66 6.11
N ASP A 213 -3.99 -2.93 6.36
CA ASP A 213 -5.33 -3.38 5.98
C ASP A 213 -5.62 -3.05 4.52
N ILE A 214 -5.98 -4.08 3.75
CA ILE A 214 -6.37 -3.98 2.34
C ILE A 214 -7.69 -4.72 2.05
N ALA A 215 -8.35 -5.21 3.09
CA ALA A 215 -9.48 -6.12 2.99
C ALA A 215 -10.68 -5.55 2.20
N ARG A 216 -10.89 -4.22 2.26
CA ARG A 216 -11.98 -3.53 1.54
C ARG A 216 -11.54 -2.84 0.25
N LEU A 217 -10.31 -3.00 -0.16
CA LEU A 217 -9.79 -2.43 -1.39
C LEU A 217 -10.13 -3.32 -2.59
N ALA A 218 -10.23 -2.70 -3.77
CA ALA A 218 -10.36 -3.43 -5.03
C ALA A 218 -9.02 -4.07 -5.45
N ASP A 219 -9.03 -5.03 -6.35
CA ASP A 219 -7.85 -5.80 -6.72
C ASP A 219 -6.68 -4.94 -7.22
N GLU A 220 -6.97 -3.93 -8.05
CA GLU A 220 -5.93 -3.01 -8.55
C GLU A 220 -5.35 -2.15 -7.42
N GLU A 221 -6.18 -1.77 -6.43
CA GLU A 221 -5.76 -1.01 -5.26
C GLU A 221 -4.93 -1.87 -4.30
N GLN A 222 -5.34 -3.13 -4.09
CA GLN A 222 -4.57 -4.10 -3.30
C GLN A 222 -3.19 -4.35 -3.94
N THR A 223 -3.14 -4.47 -5.27
CA THR A 223 -1.88 -4.64 -6.01
C THR A 223 -0.98 -3.42 -5.87
N LEU A 224 -1.54 -2.21 -5.92
CA LEU A 224 -0.78 -0.97 -5.67
C LEU A 224 -0.17 -0.99 -4.26
N VAL A 225 -0.97 -1.27 -3.23
CA VAL A 225 -0.49 -1.28 -1.83
C VAL A 225 0.60 -2.33 -1.64
N PHE A 226 0.37 -3.54 -2.13
CA PHE A 226 1.35 -4.62 -2.03
C PHE A 226 2.66 -4.30 -2.77
N GLY A 227 2.56 -3.79 -3.99
CA GLY A 227 3.71 -3.36 -4.77
C GLY A 227 4.47 -2.19 -4.13
N ASP A 228 3.76 -1.24 -3.50
CA ASP A 228 4.36 -0.13 -2.76
C ASP A 228 5.16 -0.64 -1.56
N ILE A 229 4.62 -1.60 -0.79
CA ILE A 229 5.34 -2.26 0.31
C ILE A 229 6.64 -2.89 -0.22
N LEU A 230 6.55 -3.71 -1.27
CA LEU A 230 7.72 -4.41 -1.80
C LEU A 230 8.78 -3.44 -2.34
N ARG A 231 8.39 -2.41 -3.09
CA ARG A 231 9.31 -1.41 -3.64
C ARG A 231 9.98 -0.59 -2.55
N THR A 232 9.22 -0.21 -1.52
CA THR A 232 9.78 0.54 -0.38
C THR A 232 10.81 -0.30 0.36
N ILE A 233 10.48 -1.55 0.70
CA ILE A 233 11.42 -2.43 1.40
C ILE A 233 12.65 -2.72 0.53
N TYR A 234 12.46 -3.03 -0.75
CA TYR A 234 13.58 -3.22 -1.68
C TYR A 234 14.47 -1.97 -1.76
N GLY A 235 13.88 -0.79 -1.93
CA GLY A 235 14.62 0.47 -2.02
C GLY A 235 15.43 0.79 -0.77
N LEU A 236 14.91 0.48 0.43
CA LEU A 236 15.65 0.64 1.69
C LEU A 236 16.86 -0.30 1.76
N TYR A 237 16.72 -1.57 1.35
CA TYR A 237 17.81 -2.54 1.41
C TYR A 237 18.81 -2.41 0.25
N SER A 238 18.40 -1.87 -0.89
CA SER A 238 19.30 -1.56 -2.01
C SER A 238 20.05 -0.23 -1.82
N GLY A 239 19.64 0.60 -0.86
CA GLY A 239 20.20 1.96 -0.66
C GLY A 239 19.64 3.00 -1.62
N GLU A 240 18.62 2.68 -2.40
CA GLU A 240 17.90 3.64 -3.26
C GLU A 240 16.99 4.58 -2.45
N LEU A 241 16.52 4.12 -1.30
CA LEU A 241 15.76 4.89 -0.33
C LEU A 241 16.52 4.97 0.99
N LEU A 242 16.36 6.08 1.70
CA LEU A 242 16.91 6.26 3.03
C LEU A 242 15.80 6.15 4.07
N LEU A 243 16.16 5.72 5.29
CA LEU A 243 15.26 5.83 6.43
C LEU A 243 14.99 7.32 6.71
N GLU A 244 13.75 7.66 7.06
CA GLU A 244 13.42 9.04 7.47
C GLU A 244 14.08 9.44 8.81
N ASP A 245 14.42 8.47 9.63
CA ASP A 245 15.04 8.65 10.95
C ASP A 245 16.46 8.09 10.89
N GLU A 246 17.44 8.97 10.80
CA GLU A 246 18.87 8.61 10.71
C GLU A 246 19.40 7.93 11.97
N GLU A 247 18.71 8.06 13.12
CA GLU A 247 19.06 7.40 14.38
C GLU A 247 18.57 5.96 14.46
N VAL A 248 17.72 5.53 13.54
CA VAL A 248 17.15 4.18 13.48
C VAL A 248 17.92 3.32 12.52
N GLU A 249 18.45 2.21 13.01
CA GLU A 249 19.07 1.19 12.16
C GLU A 249 18.00 0.38 11.42
N LEU A 250 18.26 0.11 10.13
CA LEU A 250 17.43 -0.77 9.32
C LEU A 250 17.42 -2.18 9.94
N PRO A 251 16.25 -2.82 10.12
CA PRO A 251 16.20 -4.20 10.61
C PRO A 251 17.06 -5.13 9.75
N GLU A 252 17.72 -6.11 10.34
CA GLU A 252 18.49 -7.11 9.56
C GLU A 252 17.60 -7.86 8.56
N LYS A 253 16.33 -8.07 8.92
CA LYS A 253 15.35 -8.78 8.10
C LYS A 253 13.97 -8.16 8.24
N VAL A 254 13.23 -8.17 7.12
CA VAL A 254 11.79 -7.92 7.11
C VAL A 254 11.07 -9.17 6.65
N ILE A 255 10.09 -9.62 7.43
CA ILE A 255 9.24 -10.75 7.08
C ILE A 255 7.87 -10.21 6.69
N ILE A 256 7.42 -10.53 5.48
CA ILE A 256 6.13 -10.11 4.96
C ILE A 256 5.22 -11.33 4.87
N PHE A 257 4.11 -11.31 5.62
CA PHE A 257 3.07 -12.33 5.54
C PHE A 257 1.96 -11.88 4.60
N VAL A 258 1.74 -12.67 3.58
CA VAL A 258 0.73 -12.42 2.55
C VAL A 258 -0.14 -13.65 2.42
N ASP A 259 -1.43 -13.53 2.72
CA ASP A 259 -2.42 -14.55 2.36
C ASP A 259 -2.82 -14.37 0.89
N GLU A 260 -3.09 -15.46 0.18
CA GLU A 260 -3.49 -15.45 -1.23
C GLU A 260 -2.47 -14.76 -2.18
N LEU A 261 -1.17 -15.02 -1.98
CA LEU A 261 -0.09 -14.40 -2.77
C LEU A 261 -0.28 -14.53 -4.30
N ASN A 262 -0.88 -15.62 -4.75
CA ASN A 262 -1.20 -15.85 -6.18
C ASN A 262 -2.09 -14.76 -6.80
N LYS A 263 -2.86 -14.03 -5.97
CA LYS A 263 -3.67 -12.90 -6.40
C LYS A 263 -2.81 -11.68 -6.81
N TYR A 264 -1.68 -11.47 -6.14
CA TYR A 264 -0.80 -10.32 -6.33
C TYR A 264 0.40 -10.62 -7.23
N ALA A 265 0.79 -11.87 -7.28
CA ALA A 265 1.90 -12.36 -8.09
C ALA A 265 1.48 -13.65 -8.82
N PRO A 266 0.59 -13.55 -9.83
CA PRO A 266 0.16 -14.72 -10.58
C PRO A 266 1.34 -15.36 -11.28
N ALA A 267 1.42 -16.70 -11.25
CA ALA A 267 2.40 -17.43 -12.01
C ALA A 267 2.24 -17.10 -13.51
N ARG A 268 3.33 -16.76 -14.18
CA ARG A 268 3.31 -16.54 -15.63
C ARG A 268 2.96 -17.85 -16.32
N GLY A 269 1.86 -17.92 -17.04
CA GLY A 269 1.61 -18.96 -18.03
C GLY A 269 0.38 -19.83 -17.78
N GLU A 270 -0.78 -19.25 -17.49
CA GLU A 270 -2.07 -19.87 -17.84
C GLU A 270 -2.96 -18.82 -18.50
#